data_fe5eb3d7499649168403f002215f0aae
#
_entry.id   fe5eb3d7499649168403f002215f0aae
#
_cell.length_a   1.000
_cell.length_b   1.000
_cell.length_c   1.000
_cell.angle_alpha   90.00
_cell.angle_beta   90.00
_cell.angle_gamma   90.00
#
_symmetry.space_group_name_H-M   'P 1'
#
loop_
_entity.id
_entity.type
_entity.pdbx_description
1 polymer ?
#
loop_
_entity_poly.entity_id
_entity_poly.type
_entity_poly.pdbx_seq_one_letter_code
_entity_poly.pdbx_strand_id
1 'polypeptide(L)'
;MSTLFLAWRNVLRNRRRSAITLATIAVAAMAVVMLGGYVAATIKGLETLTVRQVGHLQVMSRGYLEFGRANPARHALRDYAPLAGRLRADPQLAPLLHVVTPTLQVQGVAGHFASASSSTFSAAGWVADDRARMLAWDGLRLGTPPLPTALRADRPDDGVIGVGLAQLLDLCDALAIADCVRAPAAVPAAAAAIDADLAALSRQAREAGPAAPAAGAVVVDLLAAGASGAPNIVRMTATRAERQGVRELDMVHVGLPLALAQRLVFGTGAAGASALVLQLEDSARLDEARARVAAVVHDYAGDTLEVRTFAEVSPSYNQVVRMFRTLFGFVSLLMAVVTLFAVANTVNMAVSERTGEIGSLRAIGLPRARIRRMFVLEGGLVGAFGAVLGVALAVVLAGGLINHAGFSWTPPGNITPVPITIDVQGSARLCLGTVLAMTLIACISSWWPARRAARLEIVEALRHA
;
A
#
# COMPACT_ATOMS: atom_id res chain seq x y z
N MET A 1 6.98 -49.80 21.88
CA MET A 1 5.98 -48.84 21.37
C MET A 1 6.63 -47.50 21.17
N SER A 2 6.40 -46.82 20.05
CA SER A 2 6.98 -45.48 19.80
C SER A 2 6.35 -44.44 20.73
N THR A 3 7.14 -43.52 21.24
CA THR A 3 6.65 -42.43 22.11
C THR A 3 5.57 -41.57 21.43
N LEU A 4 5.57 -41.51 20.10
CA LEU A 4 4.58 -40.80 19.30
C LEU A 4 3.20 -41.51 19.37
N PHE A 5 3.15 -42.81 19.29
CA PHE A 5 1.91 -43.58 19.40
C PHE A 5 1.26 -43.42 20.78
N LEU A 6 2.06 -43.41 21.84
CA LEU A 6 1.58 -43.15 23.20
C LEU A 6 1.04 -41.72 23.35
N ALA A 7 1.72 -40.72 22.81
CA ALA A 7 1.25 -39.35 22.82
C ALA A 7 -0.09 -39.19 22.09
N TRP A 8 -0.23 -39.78 20.90
CA TRP A 8 -1.47 -39.79 20.15
C TRP A 8 -2.66 -40.43 20.91
N ARG A 9 -2.43 -41.60 21.52
CA ARG A 9 -3.47 -42.30 22.31
C ARG A 9 -3.88 -41.46 23.54
N ASN A 10 -2.96 -40.72 24.12
CA ASN A 10 -3.23 -39.83 25.26
C ASN A 10 -4.10 -38.62 24.86
N VAL A 11 -3.85 -38.02 23.70
CA VAL A 11 -4.69 -36.91 23.16
C VAL A 11 -6.14 -37.42 22.97
N LEU A 12 -6.32 -38.62 22.46
CA LEU A 12 -7.66 -39.20 22.24
C LEU A 12 -8.39 -39.62 23.52
N ARG A 13 -7.68 -39.94 24.61
CA ARG A 13 -8.26 -40.36 25.91
C ARG A 13 -8.98 -39.19 26.59
N ASN A 14 -8.44 -37.94 26.49
CA ASN A 14 -8.98 -36.72 27.13
C ASN A 14 -9.65 -35.80 26.13
N ARG A 15 -10.69 -36.30 25.41
CA ARG A 15 -11.29 -35.61 24.26
C ARG A 15 -11.77 -34.18 24.56
N ARG A 16 -12.46 -33.94 25.69
CA ARG A 16 -13.02 -32.61 26.02
C ARG A 16 -11.91 -31.53 26.15
N ARG A 17 -10.87 -31.82 26.91
CA ARG A 17 -9.77 -30.87 27.14
C ARG A 17 -8.94 -30.66 25.86
N SER A 18 -8.54 -31.75 25.21
CA SER A 18 -7.80 -31.66 23.95
C SER A 18 -8.57 -30.89 22.91
N ALA A 19 -9.91 -31.06 22.84
CA ALA A 19 -10.77 -30.31 21.91
C ALA A 19 -10.81 -28.81 22.22
N ILE A 20 -10.89 -28.39 23.51
CA ILE A 20 -10.89 -26.97 23.90
C ILE A 20 -9.55 -26.34 23.52
N THR A 21 -8.42 -26.99 23.85
CA THR A 21 -7.09 -26.47 23.51
C THR A 21 -6.87 -26.41 22.01
N LEU A 22 -7.30 -27.46 21.29
CA LEU A 22 -7.24 -27.50 19.83
C LEU A 22 -8.08 -26.38 19.22
N ALA A 23 -9.30 -26.15 19.72
CA ALA A 23 -10.16 -25.05 19.27
C ALA A 23 -9.51 -23.68 19.53
N THR A 24 -8.90 -23.47 20.71
CA THR A 24 -8.18 -22.24 21.03
C THR A 24 -7.03 -21.97 20.06
N ILE A 25 -6.21 -23.01 19.77
CA ILE A 25 -5.11 -22.91 18.82
C ILE A 25 -5.64 -22.69 17.40
N ALA A 26 -6.73 -23.36 17.03
CA ALA A 26 -7.36 -23.20 15.72
C ALA A 26 -7.88 -21.77 15.52
N VAL A 27 -8.55 -21.17 16.51
CA VAL A 27 -8.99 -19.78 16.46
C VAL A 27 -7.81 -18.83 16.38
N ALA A 28 -6.74 -19.05 17.17
CA ALA A 28 -5.54 -18.22 17.13
C ALA A 28 -4.84 -18.30 15.75
N ALA A 29 -4.67 -19.52 15.20
CA ALA A 29 -4.07 -19.72 13.88
C ALA A 29 -4.94 -19.12 12.77
N MET A 30 -6.26 -19.28 12.84
CA MET A 30 -7.22 -18.68 11.93
C MET A 30 -7.12 -17.16 11.96
N ALA A 31 -7.09 -16.53 13.14
CA ALA A 31 -6.97 -15.08 13.29
C ALA A 31 -5.66 -14.54 12.67
N VAL A 32 -4.53 -15.21 12.92
CA VAL A 32 -3.23 -14.83 12.34
C VAL A 32 -3.24 -14.95 10.82
N VAL A 33 -3.79 -16.03 10.25
CA VAL A 33 -3.83 -16.22 8.80
C VAL A 33 -4.80 -15.25 8.13
N MET A 34 -5.96 -15.01 8.70
CA MET A 34 -6.94 -14.05 8.15
C MET A 34 -6.40 -12.62 8.18
N LEU A 35 -5.85 -12.18 9.33
CA LEU A 35 -5.25 -10.84 9.42
C LEU A 35 -4.03 -10.72 8.50
N GLY A 36 -3.16 -11.74 8.46
CA GLY A 36 -1.98 -11.74 7.58
C GLY A 36 -2.36 -11.71 6.10
N GLY A 37 -3.39 -12.46 5.70
CA GLY A 37 -3.94 -12.44 4.34
C GLY A 37 -4.57 -11.09 3.97
N TYR A 38 -5.30 -10.47 4.90
CA TYR A 38 -5.83 -9.11 4.72
C TYR A 38 -4.72 -8.07 4.57
N VAL A 39 -3.70 -8.12 5.44
CA VAL A 39 -2.54 -7.21 5.36
C VAL A 39 -1.79 -7.40 4.03
N ALA A 40 -1.59 -8.65 3.60
CA ALA A 40 -0.93 -8.94 2.32
C ALA A 40 -1.73 -8.38 1.12
N ALA A 41 -3.04 -8.59 1.09
CA ALA A 41 -3.92 -8.04 0.06
C ALA A 41 -3.92 -6.51 0.04
N THR A 42 -4.01 -5.88 1.23
CA THR A 42 -3.99 -4.42 1.36
C THR A 42 -2.67 -3.81 0.89
N ILE A 43 -1.52 -4.42 1.25
CA ILE A 43 -0.20 -3.94 0.80
C ILE A 43 -0.07 -4.07 -0.72
N LYS A 44 -0.48 -5.19 -1.31
CA LYS A 44 -0.48 -5.37 -2.78
C LYS A 44 -1.39 -4.35 -3.49
N GLY A 45 -2.59 -4.12 -2.96
CA GLY A 45 -3.50 -3.10 -3.49
C GLY A 45 -2.91 -1.69 -3.42
N LEU A 46 -2.31 -1.33 -2.27
CA LEU A 46 -1.65 -0.03 -2.08
C LEU A 46 -0.43 0.12 -3.01
N GLU A 47 0.37 -0.94 -3.20
CA GLU A 47 1.48 -0.96 -4.14
C GLU A 47 0.98 -0.73 -5.57
N THR A 48 -0.05 -1.45 -6.01
CA THR A 48 -0.64 -1.29 -7.34
C THR A 48 -1.10 0.15 -7.57
N LEU A 49 -1.83 0.74 -6.60
CA LEU A 49 -2.28 2.13 -6.70
C LEU A 49 -1.10 3.12 -6.75
N THR A 50 -0.09 2.93 -5.90
CA THR A 50 1.09 3.79 -5.86
C THR A 50 1.89 3.70 -7.16
N VAL A 51 2.13 2.49 -7.66
CA VAL A 51 2.85 2.26 -8.92
C VAL A 51 2.11 2.83 -10.13
N ARG A 52 0.77 2.74 -10.16
CA ARG A 52 -0.04 3.41 -11.19
C ARG A 52 0.11 4.93 -11.15
N GLN A 53 0.31 5.51 -9.97
CA GLN A 53 0.44 6.96 -9.81
C GLN A 53 1.85 7.48 -10.10
N VAL A 54 2.88 6.82 -9.60
CA VAL A 54 4.26 7.36 -9.61
C VAL A 54 5.29 6.47 -10.31
N GLY A 55 4.88 5.31 -10.87
CA GLY A 55 5.79 4.32 -11.45
C GLY A 55 6.56 3.53 -10.38
N HIS A 56 7.42 2.61 -10.81
CA HIS A 56 8.27 1.82 -9.91
C HIS A 56 9.55 2.56 -9.52
N LEU A 57 10.16 3.25 -10.49
CA LEU A 57 11.39 4.00 -10.33
C LEU A 57 11.22 5.40 -10.91
N GLN A 58 11.91 6.36 -10.32
CA GLN A 58 12.01 7.73 -10.84
C GLN A 58 13.47 8.13 -10.90
N VAL A 59 13.88 8.67 -12.04
CA VAL A 59 15.16 9.33 -12.22
C VAL A 59 14.94 10.82 -12.14
N MET A 60 15.63 11.49 -11.24
CA MET A 60 15.48 12.94 -10.99
C MET A 60 16.82 13.59 -10.68
N SER A 61 16.87 14.91 -10.72
CA SER A 61 18.05 15.65 -10.28
C SER A 61 18.29 15.43 -8.80
N ARG A 62 19.54 15.28 -8.39
CA ARG A 62 19.90 15.10 -6.98
C ARG A 62 19.37 16.25 -6.13
N GLY A 63 18.74 15.90 -5.01
CA GLY A 63 18.09 16.87 -4.09
C GLY A 63 16.73 17.36 -4.56
N TYR A 64 16.15 16.80 -5.62
CA TYR A 64 14.80 17.20 -6.07
C TYR A 64 13.72 16.94 -5.01
N LEU A 65 13.80 15.83 -4.27
CA LEU A 65 12.79 15.50 -3.25
C LEU A 65 12.78 16.50 -2.10
N GLU A 66 13.95 17.07 -1.75
CA GLU A 66 14.10 18.03 -0.66
C GLU A 66 13.74 19.47 -1.10
N PHE A 67 14.18 19.88 -2.29
CA PHE A 67 14.13 21.28 -2.73
C PHE A 67 13.33 21.51 -4.01
N GLY A 68 13.17 20.49 -4.85
CA GLY A 68 12.62 20.63 -6.19
C GLY A 68 11.13 20.98 -6.21
N ARG A 69 10.35 20.58 -5.18
CA ARG A 69 8.92 20.93 -5.10
C ARG A 69 8.69 22.44 -4.95
N ALA A 70 9.60 23.14 -4.25
CA ALA A 70 9.53 24.59 -4.07
C ALA A 70 10.05 25.35 -5.31
N ASN A 71 10.98 24.75 -6.06
CA ASN A 71 11.54 25.35 -7.28
C ASN A 71 11.74 24.30 -8.37
N PRO A 72 10.67 23.85 -9.04
CA PRO A 72 10.71 22.79 -10.03
C PRO A 72 11.59 23.14 -11.24
N ALA A 73 11.70 24.40 -11.59
CA ALA A 73 12.50 24.86 -12.73
C ALA A 73 14.01 24.71 -12.51
N ARG A 74 14.49 25.00 -11.29
CA ARG A 74 15.91 24.91 -10.94
C ARG A 74 16.41 23.45 -10.89
N HIS A 75 15.55 22.56 -10.43
CA HIS A 75 15.85 21.14 -10.28
C HIS A 75 15.30 20.29 -11.44
N ALA A 76 14.91 20.93 -12.55
CA ALA A 76 14.37 20.23 -13.69
C ALA A 76 15.43 19.37 -14.40
N LEU A 77 15.05 18.18 -14.77
CA LEU A 77 15.77 17.32 -15.70
C LEU A 77 15.54 17.83 -17.13
N ARG A 78 16.50 18.52 -17.69
CA ARG A 78 16.37 19.15 -19.04
C ARG A 78 16.59 18.15 -20.16
N ASP A 79 17.60 17.29 -20.03
CA ASP A 79 17.96 16.31 -21.05
C ASP A 79 17.30 14.94 -20.83
N TYR A 80 15.99 14.94 -20.51
CA TYR A 80 15.26 13.72 -20.22
C TYR A 80 14.99 12.86 -21.46
N ALA A 81 14.88 13.44 -22.65
CA ALA A 81 14.54 12.69 -23.87
C ALA A 81 15.66 11.77 -24.35
N PRO A 82 16.94 12.21 -24.44
CA PRO A 82 18.07 11.32 -24.72
C PRO A 82 18.24 10.22 -23.67
N LEU A 83 18.08 10.56 -22.37
CA LEU A 83 18.16 9.57 -21.30
C LEU A 83 17.05 8.52 -21.41
N ALA A 84 15.81 8.94 -21.68
CA ALA A 84 14.69 8.03 -21.92
C ALA A 84 14.96 7.08 -23.10
N GLY A 85 15.56 7.59 -24.18
CA GLY A 85 15.99 6.80 -25.33
C GLY A 85 17.02 5.74 -24.94
N ARG A 86 18.05 6.10 -24.17
CA ARG A 86 19.06 5.15 -23.68
C ARG A 86 18.45 4.06 -22.78
N LEU A 87 17.57 4.43 -21.85
CA LEU A 87 16.93 3.46 -20.97
C LEU A 87 16.03 2.48 -21.72
N ARG A 88 15.29 2.94 -22.72
CA ARG A 88 14.46 2.06 -23.57
C ARG A 88 15.26 1.16 -24.48
N ALA A 89 16.43 1.63 -24.95
CA ALA A 89 17.31 0.87 -25.84
C ALA A 89 18.24 -0.11 -25.11
N ASP A 90 18.32 -0.05 -23.79
CA ASP A 90 19.17 -0.95 -23.00
C ASP A 90 18.65 -2.39 -23.06
N PRO A 91 19.46 -3.38 -23.52
CA PRO A 91 19.02 -4.75 -23.76
C PRO A 91 18.56 -5.48 -22.46
N GLN A 92 19.07 -5.07 -21.30
CA GLN A 92 18.69 -5.67 -20.01
C GLN A 92 17.44 -5.03 -19.43
N LEU A 93 17.19 -3.74 -19.73
CA LEU A 93 16.02 -3.03 -19.25
C LEU A 93 14.80 -3.20 -20.15
N ALA A 94 14.97 -3.22 -21.47
CA ALA A 94 13.88 -3.28 -22.44
C ALA A 94 12.81 -4.35 -22.13
N PRO A 95 13.17 -5.59 -21.75
CA PRO A 95 12.18 -6.62 -21.40
C PRO A 95 11.51 -6.42 -20.04
N LEU A 96 11.99 -5.49 -19.21
CA LEU A 96 11.46 -5.20 -17.88
C LEU A 96 10.51 -4.01 -17.89
N LEU A 97 10.65 -3.12 -18.88
CA LEU A 97 10.00 -1.82 -18.91
C LEU A 97 8.59 -1.91 -19.51
N HIS A 98 7.59 -1.48 -18.77
CA HIS A 98 6.24 -1.26 -19.26
C HIS A 98 6.09 0.14 -19.87
N VAL A 99 6.51 1.18 -19.14
CA VAL A 99 6.46 2.58 -19.56
C VAL A 99 7.71 3.32 -19.08
N VAL A 100 8.22 4.20 -19.93
CA VAL A 100 9.21 5.24 -19.58
C VAL A 100 8.67 6.57 -20.02
N THR A 101 8.37 7.47 -19.10
CA THR A 101 7.67 8.75 -19.38
C THR A 101 8.18 9.88 -18.51
N PRO A 102 8.37 11.09 -19.06
CA PRO A 102 8.65 12.27 -18.26
C PRO A 102 7.40 12.74 -17.52
N THR A 103 7.59 13.32 -16.33
CA THR A 103 6.54 14.02 -15.58
C THR A 103 7.04 15.35 -15.07
N LEU A 104 6.16 16.34 -14.95
CA LEU A 104 6.46 17.64 -14.35
C LEU A 104 5.45 17.97 -13.26
N GLN A 105 5.92 18.06 -12.03
CA GLN A 105 5.09 18.49 -10.90
C GLN A 105 5.11 20.00 -10.76
N VAL A 106 3.95 20.60 -10.56
CA VAL A 106 3.75 22.05 -10.42
C VAL A 106 2.76 22.30 -9.30
N GLN A 107 3.02 23.33 -8.52
CA GLN A 107 2.10 23.83 -7.49
C GLN A 107 1.78 25.31 -7.77
N GLY A 108 0.57 25.73 -7.42
CA GLY A 108 0.16 27.09 -7.66
C GLY A 108 -1.27 27.36 -7.20
N VAL A 109 -1.89 28.36 -7.85
CA VAL A 109 -3.27 28.77 -7.60
C VAL A 109 -4.09 28.54 -8.88
N ALA A 110 -5.18 27.82 -8.75
CA ALA A 110 -6.20 27.67 -9.79
C ALA A 110 -7.34 28.66 -9.54
N GLY A 111 -7.77 29.37 -10.57
CA GLY A 111 -8.85 30.34 -10.49
C GLY A 111 -9.92 30.10 -11.54
N HIS A 112 -11.19 30.27 -11.15
CA HIS A 112 -12.32 30.32 -12.06
C HIS A 112 -12.97 31.68 -11.97
N PHE A 113 -12.75 32.49 -13.01
CA PHE A 113 -13.17 33.92 -12.99
C PHE A 113 -14.69 34.10 -12.99
N ALA A 114 -15.44 33.19 -13.61
CA ALA A 114 -16.90 33.31 -13.67
C ALA A 114 -17.57 33.23 -12.29
N SER A 115 -17.00 32.43 -11.38
CA SER A 115 -17.45 32.31 -9.98
C SER A 115 -16.64 33.14 -9.00
N ALA A 116 -15.63 33.90 -9.46
CA ALA A 116 -14.68 34.65 -8.62
C ALA A 116 -14.05 33.78 -7.52
N SER A 117 -13.83 32.49 -7.80
CA SER A 117 -13.29 31.51 -6.86
C SER A 117 -11.84 31.14 -7.21
N SER A 118 -11.03 30.89 -6.18
CA SER A 118 -9.67 30.42 -6.36
C SER A 118 -9.28 29.45 -5.24
N SER A 119 -8.39 28.52 -5.55
CA SER A 119 -7.84 27.56 -4.59
C SER A 119 -6.43 27.16 -4.98
N THR A 120 -5.65 26.66 -4.04
CA THR A 120 -4.35 26.07 -4.34
C THR A 120 -4.51 24.78 -5.12
N PHE A 121 -3.55 24.49 -6.01
CA PHE A 121 -3.49 23.22 -6.72
C PHE A 121 -2.12 22.57 -6.66
N SER A 122 -2.11 21.25 -6.83
CA SER A 122 -0.93 20.46 -7.11
C SER A 122 -1.16 19.69 -8.41
N ALA A 123 -0.42 20.04 -9.45
CA ALA A 123 -0.56 19.44 -10.76
C ALA A 123 0.59 18.47 -11.06
N ALA A 124 0.25 17.43 -11.83
CA ALA A 124 1.21 16.57 -12.50
C ALA A 124 0.97 16.60 -14.01
N GLY A 125 2.01 17.02 -14.76
CA GLY A 125 2.03 16.99 -16.22
C GLY A 125 2.51 15.63 -16.73
N TRP A 126 1.78 15.03 -17.68
CA TRP A 126 2.04 13.70 -18.22
C TRP A 126 1.92 13.68 -19.74
N VAL A 127 2.64 12.73 -20.35
CA VAL A 127 2.33 12.30 -21.73
C VAL A 127 1.06 11.45 -21.66
N ALA A 128 0.00 11.86 -22.35
CA ALA A 128 -1.35 11.32 -22.18
C ALA A 128 -1.44 9.80 -22.41
N ASP A 129 -0.85 9.29 -23.51
CA ASP A 129 -0.86 7.87 -23.84
C ASP A 129 -0.05 7.03 -22.85
N ASP A 130 1.08 7.54 -22.38
CA ASP A 130 1.88 6.89 -21.36
C ASP A 130 1.13 6.84 -20.03
N ARG A 131 0.44 7.93 -19.66
CA ARG A 131 -0.38 7.98 -18.46
C ARG A 131 -1.51 6.95 -18.49
N ALA A 132 -2.18 6.80 -19.60
CA ALA A 132 -3.23 5.80 -19.77
C ALA A 132 -2.69 4.38 -19.58
N ARG A 133 -1.52 4.07 -20.16
CA ARG A 133 -0.84 2.78 -19.96
C ARG A 133 -0.45 2.55 -18.51
N MET A 134 0.11 3.56 -17.84
CA MET A 134 0.47 3.47 -16.42
C MET A 134 -0.74 3.15 -15.54
N LEU A 135 -1.88 3.81 -15.78
CA LEU A 135 -3.11 3.63 -15.00
C LEU A 135 -3.78 2.28 -15.25
N ALA A 136 -3.51 1.64 -16.39
CA ALA A 136 -4.00 0.31 -16.73
C ALA A 136 -3.14 -0.84 -16.15
N TRP A 137 -1.96 -0.55 -15.62
CA TRP A 137 -1.03 -1.57 -15.11
C TRP A 137 -1.64 -2.45 -14.00
N ASP A 138 -1.47 -3.77 -14.12
CA ASP A 138 -1.89 -4.76 -13.13
C ASP A 138 -0.85 -5.91 -13.01
N GLY A 139 0.45 -5.56 -12.90
CA GLY A 139 1.53 -6.53 -12.81
C GLY A 139 1.45 -7.47 -11.61
N LEU A 140 0.72 -7.09 -10.55
CA LEU A 140 0.43 -7.96 -9.40
C LEU A 140 -0.79 -8.87 -9.63
N ARG A 141 -1.45 -8.78 -10.79
CA ARG A 141 -2.59 -9.61 -11.22
C ARG A 141 -3.74 -9.63 -10.21
N LEU A 142 -4.06 -8.45 -9.68
CA LEU A 142 -5.17 -8.30 -8.74
C LEU A 142 -6.54 -8.24 -9.43
N GLY A 143 -6.57 -8.16 -10.76
CA GLY A 143 -7.81 -7.98 -11.53
C GLY A 143 -8.46 -6.62 -11.29
N THR A 144 -7.71 -5.64 -10.81
CA THR A 144 -8.23 -4.29 -10.57
C THR A 144 -8.45 -3.56 -11.89
N PRO A 145 -9.63 -2.97 -12.13
CA PRO A 145 -9.90 -2.28 -13.37
C PRO A 145 -8.92 -1.12 -13.59
N PRO A 146 -8.63 -0.77 -14.86
CA PRO A 146 -7.87 0.42 -15.20
C PRO A 146 -8.49 1.68 -14.57
N LEU A 147 -7.66 2.57 -14.03
CA LEU A 147 -8.13 3.88 -13.62
C LEU A 147 -8.37 4.74 -14.87
N PRO A 148 -9.53 5.41 -14.97
CA PRO A 148 -9.80 6.26 -16.11
C PRO A 148 -8.89 7.50 -16.09
N THR A 149 -8.52 7.99 -17.28
CA THR A 149 -7.97 9.33 -17.45
C THR A 149 -8.67 10.01 -18.62
N ALA A 150 -8.92 11.31 -18.51
CA ALA A 150 -9.46 12.13 -19.57
C ALA A 150 -8.40 12.93 -20.33
N LEU A 151 -7.10 12.75 -19.97
CA LEU A 151 -6.01 13.37 -20.72
C LEU A 151 -5.92 12.77 -22.12
N ARG A 152 -5.81 13.63 -23.13
CA ARG A 152 -5.76 13.26 -24.54
C ARG A 152 -4.58 13.90 -25.24
N ALA A 153 -3.93 13.14 -26.13
CA ALA A 153 -2.77 13.61 -26.89
C ALA A 153 -3.15 14.66 -27.94
N ASP A 154 -4.36 14.56 -28.50
CA ASP A 154 -4.89 15.48 -29.53
C ASP A 154 -5.39 16.82 -28.95
N ARG A 155 -5.44 16.96 -27.61
CA ARG A 155 -5.95 18.17 -26.93
C ARG A 155 -4.96 18.66 -25.88
N PRO A 156 -3.95 19.46 -26.29
CA PRO A 156 -2.84 19.86 -25.42
C PRO A 156 -3.22 20.88 -24.33
N ASP A 157 -4.39 21.50 -24.42
CA ASP A 157 -4.89 22.49 -23.46
C ASP A 157 -5.99 21.93 -22.53
N ASP A 158 -6.41 20.67 -22.76
CA ASP A 158 -7.39 20.01 -21.93
C ASP A 158 -6.70 19.41 -20.68
N GLY A 159 -7.38 19.53 -19.54
CA GLY A 159 -6.89 18.94 -18.30
C GLY A 159 -8.03 18.36 -17.47
N VAL A 160 -7.65 17.71 -16.38
CA VAL A 160 -8.57 17.11 -15.42
C VAL A 160 -8.35 17.75 -14.06
N ILE A 161 -9.41 17.86 -13.26
CA ILE A 161 -9.34 18.40 -11.89
C ILE A 161 -9.91 17.39 -10.89
N GLY A 162 -9.50 17.49 -9.63
CA GLY A 162 -10.13 16.73 -8.56
C GLY A 162 -11.57 17.17 -8.32
N VAL A 163 -12.46 16.24 -7.91
CA VAL A 163 -13.85 16.59 -7.58
C VAL A 163 -13.89 17.62 -6.44
N GLY A 164 -13.03 17.48 -5.41
CA GLY A 164 -12.92 18.44 -4.32
C GLY A 164 -12.46 19.84 -4.79
N LEU A 165 -11.51 19.90 -5.75
CA LEU A 165 -11.09 21.17 -6.34
C LEU A 165 -12.21 21.79 -7.19
N ALA A 166 -12.96 20.98 -7.94
CA ALA A 166 -14.13 21.44 -8.70
C ALA A 166 -15.21 22.04 -7.78
N GLN A 167 -15.41 21.46 -6.59
CA GLN A 167 -16.29 22.02 -5.56
C GLN A 167 -15.84 23.40 -5.07
N LEU A 168 -14.54 23.54 -4.80
CA LEU A 168 -13.96 24.81 -4.34
C LEU A 168 -13.99 25.91 -5.40
N LEU A 169 -13.92 25.53 -6.68
CA LEU A 169 -13.98 26.45 -7.81
C LEU A 169 -15.40 26.69 -8.34
N ASP A 170 -16.44 26.13 -7.71
CA ASP A 170 -17.85 26.22 -8.11
C ASP A 170 -18.11 25.69 -9.54
N LEU A 171 -17.48 24.57 -9.88
CA LEU A 171 -17.55 23.92 -11.20
C LEU A 171 -18.43 22.69 -11.23
N CYS A 172 -19.17 22.39 -10.16
CA CYS A 172 -19.99 21.19 -10.03
C CYS A 172 -21.00 21.03 -11.17
N ASP A 173 -21.75 22.10 -11.42
CA ASP A 173 -22.82 22.10 -12.44
C ASP A 173 -22.22 22.07 -13.86
N ALA A 174 -21.15 22.84 -14.07
CA ALA A 174 -20.49 22.95 -15.36
C ALA A 174 -19.80 21.65 -15.80
N LEU A 175 -19.31 20.84 -14.86
CA LEU A 175 -18.71 19.52 -15.10
C LEU A 175 -19.68 18.36 -14.88
N ALA A 176 -20.98 18.64 -14.61
CA ALA A 176 -22.02 17.64 -14.36
C ALA A 176 -21.61 16.57 -13.34
N ILE A 177 -21.03 16.99 -12.21
CA ILE A 177 -20.50 16.06 -11.18
C ILE A 177 -21.68 15.56 -10.34
N ALA A 178 -21.94 14.26 -10.37
CA ALA A 178 -22.92 13.62 -9.50
C ALA A 178 -22.49 13.75 -8.02
N ASP A 179 -23.47 14.02 -7.13
CA ASP A 179 -23.27 14.15 -5.68
C ASP A 179 -22.29 15.26 -5.26
N CYS A 180 -22.17 16.31 -6.07
CA CYS A 180 -21.35 17.47 -5.73
C CYS A 180 -22.06 18.32 -4.68
N VAL A 181 -21.59 18.26 -3.43
CA VAL A 181 -22.08 19.14 -2.35
C VAL A 181 -21.41 20.51 -2.54
N ARG A 182 -22.20 21.53 -2.88
CA ARG A 182 -21.68 22.91 -2.97
C ARG A 182 -21.11 23.30 -1.61
N ALA A 183 -19.85 23.78 -1.59
CA ALA A 183 -19.28 24.37 -0.39
C ALA A 183 -20.17 25.53 0.06
N PRO A 184 -20.52 25.66 1.36
CA PRO A 184 -21.22 26.85 1.84
C PRO A 184 -20.42 28.06 1.36
N ALA A 185 -21.12 29.04 0.75
CA ALA A 185 -20.48 30.25 0.28
C ALA A 185 -19.63 30.80 1.44
N ALA A 186 -18.33 30.82 1.27
CA ALA A 186 -17.44 31.42 2.26
C ALA A 186 -17.97 32.84 2.44
N VAL A 187 -18.33 33.19 3.69
CA VAL A 187 -18.64 34.58 4.02
C VAL A 187 -17.48 35.38 3.47
N PRO A 188 -17.67 36.34 2.58
CA PRO A 188 -16.56 37.04 1.98
C PRO A 188 -15.77 37.67 3.13
N ALA A 189 -14.65 37.06 3.48
CA ALA A 189 -13.58 37.79 4.15
C ALA A 189 -13.34 38.94 3.22
N ALA A 190 -13.59 40.16 3.70
CA ALA A 190 -13.61 41.40 2.93
C ALA A 190 -12.61 41.29 1.80
N ALA A 191 -13.11 41.22 0.57
CA ALA A 191 -12.33 40.88 -0.60
C ALA A 191 -11.06 41.71 -0.56
N ALA A 192 -9.92 41.07 -0.25
CA ALA A 192 -8.65 41.71 -0.42
C ALA A 192 -8.64 42.07 -1.90
N ALA A 193 -8.73 43.35 -2.19
CA ALA A 193 -8.83 43.87 -3.54
C ALA A 193 -7.69 43.18 -4.32
N ILE A 194 -8.03 42.38 -5.33
CA ILE A 194 -7.06 41.75 -6.23
C ILE A 194 -6.13 42.91 -6.65
N ASP A 195 -4.87 42.79 -6.35
CA ASP A 195 -3.87 43.81 -6.62
C ASP A 195 -4.06 44.22 -8.09
N ALA A 196 -4.15 45.54 -8.33
CA ALA A 196 -4.48 46.06 -9.66
C ALA A 196 -3.53 45.54 -10.74
N ASP A 197 -2.29 45.20 -10.36
CA ASP A 197 -1.28 44.59 -11.23
C ASP A 197 -1.63 43.13 -11.61
N LEU A 198 -2.20 42.35 -10.69
CA LEU A 198 -2.69 41.00 -10.96
C LEU A 198 -3.94 41.00 -11.88
N ALA A 199 -4.82 41.97 -11.69
CA ALA A 199 -5.97 42.21 -12.57
C ALA A 199 -5.55 42.68 -13.96
N ALA A 200 -4.48 43.45 -14.08
CA ALA A 200 -3.90 43.87 -15.35
C ALA A 200 -3.23 42.72 -16.09
N LEU A 201 -2.41 41.91 -15.39
CA LEU A 201 -1.77 40.72 -15.93
C LEU A 201 -2.80 39.69 -16.41
N SER A 202 -3.91 39.51 -15.69
CA SER A 202 -4.99 38.59 -16.12
C SER A 202 -5.73 39.09 -17.36
N ARG A 203 -5.90 40.43 -17.53
CA ARG A 203 -6.44 41.02 -18.75
C ARG A 203 -5.48 40.83 -19.93
N GLN A 204 -4.21 41.10 -19.74
CA GLN A 204 -3.17 40.94 -20.76
C GLN A 204 -3.01 39.48 -21.22
N ALA A 205 -3.13 38.52 -20.32
CA ALA A 205 -3.16 37.08 -20.63
C ALA A 205 -4.44 36.67 -21.43
N ARG A 206 -5.55 37.35 -21.20
CA ARG A 206 -6.79 37.12 -22.00
C ARG A 206 -6.67 37.67 -23.41
N GLU A 207 -5.99 38.79 -23.60
CA GLU A 207 -5.80 39.41 -24.92
C GLU A 207 -4.74 38.69 -25.76
N ALA A 208 -3.72 38.08 -25.10
CA ALA A 208 -2.64 37.33 -25.74
C ALA A 208 -2.96 35.83 -25.97
N GLY A 209 -4.10 35.31 -25.49
CA GLY A 209 -4.45 33.90 -25.55
C GLY A 209 -5.06 33.46 -26.87
N PRO A 210 -4.94 32.17 -27.24
CA PRO A 210 -5.61 31.62 -28.40
C PRO A 210 -7.13 31.75 -28.29
N ALA A 211 -7.82 31.70 -29.42
CA ALA A 211 -9.25 31.93 -29.66
C ALA A 211 -10.18 31.59 -28.50
N ALA A 212 -11.23 32.41 -28.32
CA ALA A 212 -12.27 32.22 -27.31
C ALA A 212 -12.70 30.74 -27.21
N PRO A 213 -12.78 30.16 -25.98
CA PRO A 213 -13.18 28.77 -25.80
C PRO A 213 -14.58 28.54 -26.42
N ALA A 214 -14.79 27.36 -26.95
CA ALA A 214 -16.09 26.95 -27.46
C ALA A 214 -17.17 27.19 -26.40
N ALA A 215 -18.35 27.70 -26.80
CA ALA A 215 -19.45 27.97 -25.89
C ALA A 215 -19.75 26.73 -25.04
N GLY A 216 -19.63 26.84 -23.68
CA GLY A 216 -19.81 25.74 -22.73
C GLY A 216 -18.52 25.08 -22.21
N ALA A 217 -17.33 25.48 -22.66
CA ALA A 217 -16.08 24.94 -22.11
C ALA A 217 -15.79 25.53 -20.71
N VAL A 218 -15.46 24.67 -19.76
CA VAL A 218 -15.08 25.04 -18.40
C VAL A 218 -13.61 25.46 -18.38
N VAL A 219 -13.36 26.74 -18.22
CA VAL A 219 -12.00 27.30 -18.26
C VAL A 219 -11.49 27.58 -16.85
N VAL A 220 -10.30 27.07 -16.56
CA VAL A 220 -9.59 27.29 -15.30
C VAL A 220 -8.24 27.94 -15.62
N ASP A 221 -7.94 29.07 -14.99
CA ASP A 221 -6.66 29.73 -15.10
C ASP A 221 -5.71 29.20 -14.00
N LEU A 222 -4.55 28.69 -14.41
CA LEU A 222 -3.55 28.13 -13.54
C LEU A 222 -2.38 29.11 -13.42
N LEU A 223 -2.10 29.58 -12.21
CA LEU A 223 -1.02 30.48 -11.86
C LEU A 223 0.06 29.71 -11.08
N ALA A 224 1.29 29.75 -11.55
CA ALA A 224 2.44 29.19 -10.83
C ALA A 224 3.69 30.09 -10.97
N ALA A 225 4.68 29.87 -10.09
CA ALA A 225 5.97 30.50 -10.24
C ALA A 225 6.69 29.94 -11.46
N GLY A 226 7.06 30.79 -12.39
CA GLY A 226 7.85 30.44 -13.57
C GLY A 226 9.35 30.24 -13.25
N ALA A 227 10.09 29.75 -14.23
CA ALA A 227 11.54 29.50 -14.12
C ALA A 227 12.37 30.77 -13.77
N SER A 228 11.88 31.93 -14.13
CA SER A 228 12.49 33.24 -13.81
C SER A 228 12.10 33.79 -12.42
N GLY A 229 11.24 33.08 -11.69
CA GLY A 229 10.65 33.58 -10.45
C GLY A 229 9.42 34.48 -10.64
N ALA A 230 9.17 34.98 -11.87
CA ALA A 230 7.96 35.71 -12.17
C ALA A 230 6.75 34.73 -12.24
N PRO A 231 5.55 35.17 -11.81
CA PRO A 231 4.35 34.39 -11.97
C PRO A 231 4.02 34.16 -13.45
N ASN A 232 3.66 32.94 -13.82
CA ASN A 232 3.18 32.59 -15.15
C ASN A 232 1.76 32.08 -15.07
N ILE A 233 0.97 32.37 -16.06
CA ILE A 233 -0.46 31.95 -16.13
C ILE A 233 -0.66 31.15 -17.41
N VAL A 234 -1.32 30.02 -17.30
CA VAL A 234 -1.84 29.27 -18.45
C VAL A 234 -3.32 29.00 -18.26
N ARG A 235 -4.02 28.97 -19.36
CA ARG A 235 -5.43 28.62 -19.41
C ARG A 235 -5.56 27.12 -19.70
N MET A 236 -6.36 26.44 -18.90
CA MET A 236 -6.69 25.04 -19.04
C MET A 236 -8.20 24.88 -19.27
N THR A 237 -8.60 24.03 -20.21
CA THR A 237 -9.97 23.58 -20.33
C THR A 237 -10.17 22.34 -19.44
N ALA A 238 -10.94 22.48 -18.35
CA ALA A 238 -11.29 21.36 -17.51
C ALA A 238 -12.36 20.50 -18.21
N THR A 239 -12.01 19.30 -18.62
CA THR A 239 -12.90 18.40 -19.37
C THR A 239 -13.63 17.42 -18.47
N ARG A 240 -13.04 17.09 -17.32
CA ARG A 240 -13.60 16.13 -16.38
C ARG A 240 -13.07 16.35 -14.98
N ALA A 241 -13.93 16.03 -14.00
CA ALA A 241 -13.48 15.87 -12.61
C ALA A 241 -13.19 14.39 -12.31
N GLU A 242 -12.03 14.12 -11.71
CA GLU A 242 -11.57 12.77 -11.35
C GLU A 242 -11.44 12.65 -9.84
N ARG A 243 -11.90 11.53 -9.26
CA ARG A 243 -11.77 11.26 -7.82
C ARG A 243 -10.38 10.69 -7.53
N GLN A 244 -9.66 11.28 -6.60
CA GLN A 244 -8.31 10.85 -6.23
C GLN A 244 -8.26 9.81 -5.09
N GLY A 245 -9.40 9.34 -4.61
CA GLY A 245 -9.49 8.36 -3.53
C GLY A 245 -9.36 8.97 -2.12
N VAL A 246 -8.50 9.98 -1.94
CA VAL A 246 -8.28 10.68 -0.67
C VAL A 246 -8.74 12.13 -0.81
N ARG A 247 -9.52 12.61 0.16
CA ARG A 247 -10.15 13.94 0.10
C ARG A 247 -9.15 15.08 -0.04
N GLU A 248 -8.06 15.04 0.72
CA GLU A 248 -7.04 16.08 0.73
C GLU A 248 -6.35 16.20 -0.63
N LEU A 249 -6.10 15.07 -1.30
CA LEU A 249 -5.53 15.06 -2.64
C LEU A 249 -6.55 15.54 -3.67
N ASP A 250 -7.81 15.16 -3.51
CA ASP A 250 -8.90 15.50 -4.42
C ASP A 250 -9.18 17.01 -4.44
N MET A 251 -8.96 17.70 -3.30
CA MET A 251 -9.13 19.16 -3.17
C MET A 251 -8.06 19.98 -3.88
N VAL A 252 -6.93 19.40 -4.24
CA VAL A 252 -5.80 20.13 -4.87
C VAL A 252 -5.38 19.53 -6.22
N HIS A 253 -5.95 18.41 -6.62
CA HIS A 253 -5.49 17.65 -7.79
C HIS A 253 -5.80 18.36 -9.11
N VAL A 254 -4.77 18.47 -9.96
CA VAL A 254 -4.87 18.84 -11.37
C VAL A 254 -3.99 17.91 -12.20
N GLY A 255 -4.59 17.29 -13.22
CA GLY A 255 -3.85 16.51 -14.21
C GLY A 255 -3.72 17.29 -15.50
N LEU A 256 -2.51 17.46 -16.00
CA LEU A 256 -2.21 18.25 -17.20
C LEU A 256 -1.50 17.40 -18.27
N PRO A 257 -1.67 17.72 -19.54
CA PRO A 257 -0.69 17.35 -20.56
C PRO A 257 0.68 17.94 -20.22
N LEU A 258 1.74 17.16 -20.44
CA LEU A 258 3.11 17.59 -20.11
C LEU A 258 3.47 18.96 -20.74
N ALA A 259 3.09 19.17 -22.01
CA ALA A 259 3.35 20.41 -22.74
C ALA A 259 2.70 21.64 -22.04
N LEU A 260 1.49 21.47 -21.48
CA LEU A 260 0.80 22.54 -20.75
C LEU A 260 1.50 22.84 -19.42
N ALA A 261 1.90 21.81 -18.68
CA ALA A 261 2.69 21.98 -17.46
C ALA A 261 4.05 22.64 -17.73
N GLN A 262 4.71 22.27 -18.84
CA GLN A 262 5.98 22.91 -19.27
C GLN A 262 5.79 24.37 -19.65
N ARG A 263 4.72 24.72 -20.35
CA ARG A 263 4.38 26.13 -20.61
C ARG A 263 4.15 26.93 -19.34
N LEU A 264 3.49 26.32 -18.34
CA LEU A 264 3.23 26.96 -17.05
C LEU A 264 4.53 27.26 -16.28
N VAL A 265 5.51 26.32 -16.30
CA VAL A 265 6.76 26.51 -15.55
C VAL A 265 7.83 27.24 -16.33
N PHE A 266 8.01 26.93 -17.61
CA PHE A 266 9.13 27.43 -18.42
C PHE A 266 8.74 28.48 -19.44
N GLY A 267 7.43 28.73 -19.63
CA GLY A 267 6.95 29.64 -20.69
C GLY A 267 7.34 29.12 -22.07
N THR A 268 7.99 29.99 -22.86
CA THR A 268 8.57 29.66 -24.18
C THR A 268 10.01 29.16 -24.12
N GLY A 269 10.57 28.99 -22.91
CA GLY A 269 11.94 28.54 -22.70
C GLY A 269 12.15 27.04 -22.89
N ALA A 270 13.38 26.59 -22.67
CA ALA A 270 13.72 25.17 -22.78
C ALA A 270 12.92 24.33 -21.78
N ALA A 271 12.21 23.37 -22.28
CA ALA A 271 11.37 22.47 -21.49
C ALA A 271 12.20 21.53 -20.60
N GLY A 272 11.65 21.19 -19.43
CA GLY A 272 12.23 20.25 -18.49
C GLY A 272 11.17 19.33 -17.89
N ALA A 273 11.61 18.35 -17.12
CA ALA A 273 10.75 17.43 -16.37
C ALA A 273 11.19 17.40 -14.90
N SER A 274 10.30 17.12 -13.98
CA SER A 274 10.64 16.86 -12.58
C SER A 274 11.35 15.53 -12.41
N ALA A 275 10.89 14.53 -13.15
CA ALA A 275 11.46 13.19 -13.14
C ALA A 275 11.16 12.46 -14.44
N LEU A 276 12.00 11.47 -14.75
CA LEU A 276 11.71 10.43 -15.71
C LEU A 276 11.19 9.21 -14.93
N VAL A 277 9.94 8.85 -15.17
CA VAL A 277 9.23 7.77 -14.49
C VAL A 277 9.40 6.49 -15.30
N LEU A 278 9.77 5.39 -14.62
CA LEU A 278 9.84 4.06 -15.17
C LEU A 278 8.84 3.16 -14.46
N GLN A 279 7.98 2.52 -15.23
CA GLN A 279 7.08 1.49 -14.75
C GLN A 279 7.52 0.14 -15.33
N LEU A 280 7.62 -0.86 -14.47
CA LEU A 280 8.03 -2.22 -14.83
C LEU A 280 6.80 -3.09 -15.13
N GLU A 281 7.00 -4.14 -15.91
CA GLU A 281 5.98 -5.18 -16.11
C GLU A 281 5.72 -5.97 -14.83
N ASP A 282 6.77 -6.27 -14.04
CA ASP A 282 6.68 -7.06 -12.81
C ASP A 282 7.45 -6.37 -11.66
N SER A 283 6.74 -6.06 -10.58
CA SER A 283 7.33 -5.51 -9.35
C SER A 283 8.39 -6.41 -8.71
N ALA A 284 8.33 -7.73 -8.92
CA ALA A 284 9.30 -8.66 -8.35
C ALA A 284 10.73 -8.43 -8.88
N ARG A 285 10.88 -7.77 -10.02
CA ARG A 285 12.17 -7.44 -10.64
C ARG A 285 12.65 -6.01 -10.34
N LEU A 286 12.04 -5.34 -9.33
CA LEU A 286 12.36 -3.95 -8.97
C LEU A 286 13.84 -3.75 -8.64
N ASP A 287 14.43 -4.62 -7.82
CA ASP A 287 15.84 -4.47 -7.39
C ASP A 287 16.82 -4.65 -8.57
N GLU A 288 16.56 -5.61 -9.45
CA GLU A 288 17.33 -5.83 -10.68
C GLU A 288 17.25 -4.61 -11.60
N ALA A 289 16.04 -4.13 -11.88
CA ALA A 289 15.82 -2.96 -12.70
C ALA A 289 16.46 -1.71 -12.09
N ARG A 290 16.36 -1.51 -10.76
CA ARG A 290 16.98 -0.39 -10.04
C ARG A 290 18.49 -0.37 -10.22
N ALA A 291 19.14 -1.52 -10.03
CA ALA A 291 20.59 -1.62 -10.18
C ALA A 291 21.04 -1.27 -11.61
N ARG A 292 20.32 -1.76 -12.62
CA ARG A 292 20.64 -1.48 -14.03
C ARG A 292 20.35 -0.02 -14.41
N VAL A 293 19.20 0.53 -14.01
CA VAL A 293 18.86 1.95 -14.24
C VAL A 293 19.91 2.85 -13.58
N ALA A 294 20.35 2.54 -12.35
CA ALA A 294 21.38 3.31 -11.66
C ALA A 294 22.71 3.30 -12.43
N ALA A 295 23.10 2.15 -12.99
CA ALA A 295 24.31 2.04 -13.81
C ALA A 295 24.22 2.89 -15.09
N VAL A 296 23.10 2.81 -15.83
CA VAL A 296 22.87 3.60 -17.05
C VAL A 296 22.83 5.11 -16.74
N VAL A 297 22.19 5.50 -15.64
CA VAL A 297 22.10 6.90 -15.22
C VAL A 297 23.46 7.45 -14.80
N HIS A 298 24.23 6.66 -14.06
CA HIS A 298 25.58 7.04 -13.64
C HIS A 298 26.52 7.21 -14.86
N ASP A 299 26.47 6.30 -15.85
CA ASP A 299 27.21 6.42 -17.11
C ASP A 299 26.80 7.66 -17.92
N TYR A 300 25.52 8.05 -17.86
CA TYR A 300 24.99 9.19 -18.59
C TYR A 300 25.34 10.55 -17.98
N ALA A 301 25.20 10.69 -16.66
CA ALA A 301 25.22 11.98 -15.98
C ALA A 301 26.04 11.99 -14.67
N GLY A 302 26.76 10.90 -14.36
CA GLY A 302 27.50 10.76 -13.11
C GLY A 302 26.58 10.87 -11.90
N ASP A 303 27.02 11.64 -10.91
CA ASP A 303 26.31 11.81 -9.64
C ASP A 303 25.30 12.97 -9.63
N THR A 304 25.00 13.58 -10.77
CA THR A 304 24.05 14.72 -10.84
C THR A 304 22.60 14.26 -10.77
N LEU A 305 22.33 13.02 -11.12
CA LEU A 305 21.03 12.40 -11.07
C LEU A 305 20.97 11.31 -9.99
N GLU A 306 19.77 11.01 -9.53
CA GLU A 306 19.51 9.93 -8.59
C GLU A 306 18.31 9.09 -9.02
N VAL A 307 18.35 7.80 -8.64
CA VAL A 307 17.28 6.83 -8.91
C VAL A 307 16.57 6.53 -7.61
N ARG A 308 15.28 6.83 -7.56
CA ARG A 308 14.42 6.61 -6.39
C ARG A 308 13.33 5.60 -6.71
N THR A 309 12.99 4.76 -5.73
CA THR A 309 11.86 3.84 -5.81
C THR A 309 10.55 4.55 -5.48
N PHE A 310 9.42 3.97 -5.87
CA PHE A 310 8.09 4.49 -5.51
C PHE A 310 7.90 4.62 -3.99
N ALA A 311 8.51 3.72 -3.20
CA ALA A 311 8.47 3.78 -1.76
C ALA A 311 9.24 4.96 -1.17
N GLU A 312 10.35 5.38 -1.82
CA GLU A 312 11.14 6.56 -1.42
C GLU A 312 10.43 7.86 -1.84
N VAL A 313 9.76 7.85 -2.99
CA VAL A 313 9.01 9.01 -3.51
C VAL A 313 7.68 9.22 -2.79
N SER A 314 7.07 8.15 -2.26
CA SER A 314 5.80 8.17 -1.53
C SER A 314 5.97 7.79 -0.07
N PRO A 315 6.35 8.71 0.83
CA PRO A 315 6.56 8.40 2.25
C PRO A 315 5.32 7.83 2.95
N SER A 316 4.12 8.23 2.51
CA SER A 316 2.83 7.73 3.02
C SER A 316 2.67 6.23 2.79
N TYR A 317 3.14 5.69 1.64
CA TYR A 317 3.17 4.26 1.39
C TYR A 317 3.94 3.51 2.49
N ASN A 318 5.16 3.94 2.77
CA ASN A 318 5.99 3.32 3.81
C ASN A 318 5.39 3.41 5.21
N GLN A 319 4.71 4.53 5.53
CA GLN A 319 4.04 4.69 6.83
C GLN A 319 2.90 3.70 6.99
N VAL A 320 2.04 3.57 5.97
CA VAL A 320 0.91 2.63 5.98
C VAL A 320 1.41 1.18 6.05
N VAL A 321 2.40 0.81 5.24
CA VAL A 321 2.99 -0.54 5.27
C VAL A 321 3.58 -0.87 6.63
N ARG A 322 4.33 0.07 7.25
CA ARG A 322 4.87 -0.13 8.61
C ARG A 322 3.77 -0.29 9.64
N MET A 323 2.72 0.53 9.58
CA MET A 323 1.57 0.44 10.48
C MET A 323 0.94 -0.97 10.41
N PHE A 324 0.64 -1.46 9.19
CA PHE A 324 0.04 -2.78 9.01
C PHE A 324 0.97 -3.91 9.49
N ARG A 325 2.27 -3.83 9.22
CA ARG A 325 3.26 -4.82 9.69
C ARG A 325 3.36 -4.83 11.22
N THR A 326 3.34 -3.65 11.84
CA THR A 326 3.38 -3.54 13.31
C THR A 326 2.11 -4.11 13.94
N LEU A 327 0.94 -3.78 13.39
CA LEU A 327 -0.35 -4.32 13.84
C LEU A 327 -0.39 -5.85 13.72
N PHE A 328 0.04 -6.38 12.57
CA PHE A 328 0.14 -7.82 12.36
C PHE A 328 1.09 -8.49 13.35
N GLY A 329 2.26 -7.90 13.59
CA GLY A 329 3.24 -8.39 14.55
C GLY A 329 2.69 -8.41 15.97
N PHE A 330 1.99 -7.34 16.39
CA PHE A 330 1.37 -7.25 17.70
C PHE A 330 0.28 -8.33 17.91
N VAL A 331 -0.65 -8.47 16.95
CA VAL A 331 -1.71 -9.48 17.03
C VAL A 331 -1.12 -10.89 17.00
N SER A 332 -0.11 -11.15 16.16
CA SER A 332 0.58 -12.43 16.12
C SER A 332 1.24 -12.78 17.45
N LEU A 333 1.87 -11.81 18.10
CA LEU A 333 2.46 -11.98 19.43
C LEU A 333 1.37 -12.27 20.48
N LEU A 334 0.25 -11.53 20.43
CA LEU A 334 -0.88 -11.77 21.35
C LEU A 334 -1.42 -13.20 21.20
N MET A 335 -1.61 -13.66 19.96
CA MET A 335 -2.09 -15.02 19.68
C MET A 335 -1.06 -16.09 20.10
N ALA A 336 0.24 -15.81 19.97
CA ALA A 336 1.30 -16.66 20.47
C ALA A 336 1.24 -16.80 22.00
N VAL A 337 1.04 -15.71 22.73
CA VAL A 337 0.88 -15.68 24.19
C VAL A 337 -0.37 -16.46 24.63
N VAL A 338 -1.50 -16.23 23.99
CA VAL A 338 -2.75 -16.99 24.27
C VAL A 338 -2.53 -18.49 24.07
N THR A 339 -1.92 -18.87 22.94
CA THR A 339 -1.57 -20.27 22.64
C THR A 339 -0.64 -20.86 23.68
N LEU A 340 0.38 -20.12 24.10
CA LEU A 340 1.35 -20.52 25.10
C LEU A 340 0.65 -20.86 26.43
N PHE A 341 -0.21 -19.96 26.92
CA PHE A 341 -0.94 -20.19 28.18
C PHE A 341 -1.96 -21.32 28.09
N ALA A 342 -2.71 -21.41 26.97
CA ALA A 342 -3.68 -22.48 26.77
C ALA A 342 -3.02 -23.85 26.78
N VAL A 343 -1.92 -24.02 26.08
CA VAL A 343 -1.19 -25.30 26.01
C VAL A 343 -0.50 -25.59 27.36
N ALA A 344 0.16 -24.62 27.98
CA ALA A 344 0.81 -24.80 29.28
C ALA A 344 -0.19 -25.22 30.37
N ASN A 345 -1.37 -24.60 30.43
CA ASN A 345 -2.43 -24.96 31.36
C ASN A 345 -2.94 -26.40 31.10
N THR A 346 -3.18 -26.75 29.84
CA THR A 346 -3.66 -28.09 29.47
C THR A 346 -2.64 -29.19 29.83
N VAL A 347 -1.37 -28.96 29.55
CA VAL A 347 -0.30 -29.94 29.90
C VAL A 347 -0.11 -30.00 31.41
N ASN A 348 -0.18 -28.87 32.11
CA ASN A 348 -0.06 -28.85 33.58
C ASN A 348 -1.16 -29.70 34.26
N MET A 349 -2.39 -29.55 33.79
CA MET A 349 -3.51 -30.31 34.30
C MET A 349 -3.43 -31.79 33.91
N ALA A 350 -2.93 -32.10 32.69
CA ALA A 350 -2.68 -33.47 32.27
C ALA A 350 -1.60 -34.17 33.13
N VAL A 351 -0.61 -33.42 33.59
CA VAL A 351 0.43 -33.92 34.52
C VAL A 351 -0.16 -34.22 35.90
N SER A 352 -0.98 -33.31 36.47
CA SER A 352 -1.60 -33.51 37.78
C SER A 352 -2.56 -34.69 37.84
N GLU A 353 -3.39 -34.89 36.79
CA GLU A 353 -4.30 -36.03 36.69
C GLU A 353 -3.60 -37.38 36.52
N ARG A 354 -2.39 -37.41 36.00
CA ARG A 354 -1.61 -38.62 35.72
C ARG A 354 -0.43 -38.82 36.60
N THR A 355 -0.39 -38.16 37.77
CA THR A 355 0.76 -38.23 38.70
C THR A 355 1.06 -39.65 39.12
N GLY A 356 0.07 -40.51 39.43
CA GLY A 356 0.24 -41.93 39.77
C GLY A 356 0.75 -42.76 38.60
N GLU A 357 0.24 -42.54 37.35
CA GLU A 357 0.73 -43.20 36.14
C GLU A 357 2.21 -42.86 35.89
N ILE A 358 2.60 -41.62 36.07
CA ILE A 358 3.99 -41.14 35.91
C ILE A 358 4.89 -41.79 36.97
N GLY A 359 4.41 -41.88 38.23
CA GLY A 359 5.12 -42.57 39.33
C GLY A 359 5.38 -44.06 38.99
N SER A 360 4.36 -44.77 38.55
CA SER A 360 4.45 -46.18 38.16
C SER A 360 5.42 -46.40 36.98
N LEU A 361 5.34 -45.54 35.94
CA LEU A 361 6.28 -45.62 34.80
C LEU A 361 7.74 -45.36 35.24
N ARG A 362 7.95 -44.46 36.17
CA ARG A 362 9.28 -44.21 36.74
C ARG A 362 9.77 -45.35 37.63
N ALA A 363 8.90 -45.96 38.41
CA ALA A 363 9.22 -47.14 39.24
C ALA A 363 9.70 -48.33 38.40
N ILE A 364 9.13 -48.52 37.20
CA ILE A 364 9.51 -49.54 36.20
C ILE A 364 10.83 -49.18 35.48
N GLY A 365 11.44 -47.97 35.75
CA GLY A 365 12.73 -47.59 35.19
C GLY A 365 12.64 -46.69 33.93
N LEU A 366 11.49 -46.07 33.59
CA LEU A 366 11.38 -45.19 32.43
C LEU A 366 12.23 -43.90 32.67
N PRO A 367 13.18 -43.53 31.77
CA PRO A 367 14.03 -42.37 31.96
C PRO A 367 13.25 -41.06 31.89
N ARG A 368 13.64 -40.08 32.73
CA ARG A 368 13.03 -38.71 32.79
C ARG A 368 12.88 -38.05 31.41
N ALA A 369 13.87 -38.24 30.53
CA ALA A 369 13.89 -37.69 29.18
C ALA A 369 12.74 -38.24 28.32
N ARG A 370 12.35 -39.51 28.50
CA ARG A 370 11.26 -40.13 27.74
C ARG A 370 9.88 -39.62 28.19
N ILE A 371 9.70 -39.39 29.49
CA ILE A 371 8.50 -38.77 30.08
C ILE A 371 8.37 -37.34 29.53
N ARG A 372 9.42 -36.55 29.59
CA ARG A 372 9.43 -35.19 29.05
C ARG A 372 9.08 -35.17 27.56
N ARG A 373 9.71 -36.01 26.74
CA ARG A 373 9.42 -36.11 25.30
C ARG A 373 7.98 -36.49 25.04
N MET A 374 7.36 -37.36 25.84
CA MET A 374 5.97 -37.77 25.70
C MET A 374 5.03 -36.53 25.83
N PHE A 375 5.16 -35.72 26.86
CA PHE A 375 4.32 -34.54 27.08
C PHE A 375 4.58 -33.43 26.05
N VAL A 376 5.84 -33.23 25.64
CA VAL A 376 6.18 -32.25 24.60
C VAL A 376 5.58 -32.69 23.25
N LEU A 377 5.63 -33.98 22.91
CA LEU A 377 4.99 -34.51 21.72
C LEU A 377 3.46 -34.43 21.78
N GLU A 378 2.86 -34.66 22.95
CA GLU A 378 1.41 -34.51 23.16
C GLU A 378 0.96 -33.07 22.89
N GLY A 379 1.66 -32.06 23.48
CA GLY A 379 1.39 -30.65 23.22
C GLY A 379 1.68 -30.24 21.78
N GLY A 380 2.78 -30.74 21.20
CA GLY A 380 3.12 -30.50 19.79
C GLY A 380 2.09 -31.05 18.80
N LEU A 381 1.53 -32.24 19.05
CA LEU A 381 0.45 -32.80 18.22
C LEU A 381 -0.82 -31.95 18.29
N VAL A 382 -1.24 -31.58 19.52
CA VAL A 382 -2.41 -30.69 19.68
C VAL A 382 -2.18 -29.35 18.99
N GLY A 383 -0.93 -28.81 19.10
CA GLY A 383 -0.50 -27.59 18.40
C GLY A 383 -0.60 -27.71 16.88
N ALA A 384 -0.04 -28.78 16.33
CA ALA A 384 -0.03 -29.01 14.88
C ALA A 384 -1.44 -29.21 14.32
N PHE A 385 -2.26 -30.07 14.95
CA PHE A 385 -3.63 -30.31 14.49
C PHE A 385 -4.51 -29.04 14.65
N GLY A 386 -4.37 -28.32 15.76
CA GLY A 386 -5.08 -27.06 15.97
C GLY A 386 -4.71 -26.01 14.93
N ALA A 387 -3.41 -25.86 14.66
CA ALA A 387 -2.94 -24.91 13.66
C ALA A 387 -3.39 -25.26 12.23
N VAL A 388 -3.30 -26.54 11.84
CA VAL A 388 -3.79 -27.00 10.52
C VAL A 388 -5.29 -26.77 10.39
N LEU A 389 -6.08 -27.09 11.42
CA LEU A 389 -7.52 -26.83 11.43
C LEU A 389 -7.81 -25.34 11.32
N GLY A 390 -7.08 -24.49 12.06
CA GLY A 390 -7.25 -23.03 12.00
C GLY A 390 -6.92 -22.44 10.63
N VAL A 391 -5.83 -22.90 10.01
CA VAL A 391 -5.47 -22.52 8.63
C VAL A 391 -6.54 -22.98 7.64
N ALA A 392 -7.03 -24.22 7.76
CA ALA A 392 -8.09 -24.73 6.88
C ALA A 392 -9.38 -23.90 7.01
N LEU A 393 -9.79 -23.56 8.24
CA LEU A 393 -10.93 -22.68 8.49
C LEU A 393 -10.72 -21.28 7.90
N ALA A 394 -9.51 -20.72 8.04
CA ALA A 394 -9.17 -19.42 7.46
C ALA A 394 -9.30 -19.43 5.92
N VAL A 395 -8.79 -20.47 5.25
CA VAL A 395 -8.90 -20.64 3.80
C VAL A 395 -10.36 -20.73 3.35
N VAL A 396 -11.17 -21.53 4.05
CA VAL A 396 -12.60 -21.70 3.73
C VAL A 396 -13.37 -20.41 3.96
N LEU A 397 -13.16 -19.71 5.08
CA LEU A 397 -13.85 -18.46 5.38
C LEU A 397 -13.42 -17.33 4.45
N ALA A 398 -12.12 -17.18 4.19
CA ALA A 398 -11.61 -16.14 3.29
C ALA A 398 -12.09 -16.37 1.85
N GLY A 399 -11.88 -17.57 1.31
CA GLY A 399 -12.23 -17.89 -0.09
C GLY A 399 -13.72 -18.08 -0.30
N GLY A 400 -14.41 -18.81 0.60
CA GLY A 400 -15.81 -19.19 0.43
C GLY A 400 -16.82 -18.12 0.88
N LEU A 401 -16.46 -17.27 1.85
CA LEU A 401 -17.41 -16.30 2.39
C LEU A 401 -16.98 -14.85 2.12
N ILE A 402 -15.82 -14.42 2.62
CA ILE A 402 -15.47 -12.99 2.64
C ILE A 402 -15.21 -12.46 1.25
N ASN A 403 -14.37 -13.14 0.47
CA ASN A 403 -14.02 -12.69 -0.88
C ASN A 403 -15.21 -12.79 -1.87
N HIS A 404 -16.20 -13.67 -1.62
CA HIS A 404 -17.41 -13.75 -2.44
C HIS A 404 -18.49 -12.76 -2.02
N ALA A 405 -18.58 -12.43 -0.72
CA ALA A 405 -19.58 -11.50 -0.22
C ALA A 405 -19.35 -10.05 -0.67
N GLY A 406 -18.15 -9.72 -1.17
CA GLY A 406 -17.83 -8.40 -1.71
C GLY A 406 -17.89 -7.29 -0.67
N PHE A 407 -17.54 -7.58 0.58
CA PHE A 407 -17.49 -6.56 1.63
C PHE A 407 -16.57 -5.41 1.22
N SER A 408 -17.05 -4.18 1.39
CA SER A 408 -16.27 -2.97 1.20
C SER A 408 -16.38 -2.06 2.40
N TRP A 409 -15.35 -1.29 2.63
CA TRP A 409 -15.28 -0.31 3.70
C TRP A 409 -14.63 0.97 3.19
N THR A 410 -15.16 2.11 3.62
CA THR A 410 -14.57 3.41 3.28
C THR A 410 -13.70 3.87 4.45
N PRO A 411 -12.36 3.84 4.33
CA PRO A 411 -11.46 4.32 5.36
C PRO A 411 -11.70 5.81 5.66
N PRO A 412 -11.47 6.28 6.91
CA PRO A 412 -11.51 7.69 7.21
C PRO A 412 -10.58 8.49 6.29
N GLY A 413 -11.08 9.59 5.72
CA GLY A 413 -10.35 10.41 4.74
C GLY A 413 -10.49 9.93 3.29
N ASN A 414 -10.89 8.69 3.03
CA ASN A 414 -11.19 8.22 1.68
C ASN A 414 -12.61 8.62 1.24
N ILE A 415 -12.77 8.83 -0.06
CA ILE A 415 -14.06 9.12 -0.71
C ILE A 415 -14.57 7.94 -1.54
N THR A 416 -13.77 6.90 -1.70
CA THR A 416 -14.12 5.68 -2.44
C THR A 416 -14.05 4.47 -1.51
N PRO A 417 -15.05 3.54 -1.60
CA PRO A 417 -14.99 2.30 -0.84
C PRO A 417 -13.86 1.40 -1.33
N VAL A 418 -13.15 0.79 -0.40
CA VAL A 418 -12.09 -0.17 -0.66
C VAL A 418 -12.63 -1.58 -0.38
N PRO A 419 -12.52 -2.54 -1.32
CA PRO A 419 -12.97 -3.90 -1.08
C PRO A 419 -12.10 -4.58 -0.02
N ILE A 420 -12.74 -5.29 0.91
CA ILE A 420 -12.06 -6.12 1.90
C ILE A 420 -11.79 -7.49 1.24
N THR A 421 -10.55 -7.70 0.84
CA THR A 421 -10.09 -8.97 0.27
C THR A 421 -9.05 -9.61 1.17
N ILE A 422 -9.05 -10.95 1.25
CA ILE A 422 -8.10 -11.72 2.05
C ILE A 422 -7.35 -12.66 1.12
N ASP A 423 -6.07 -12.37 0.90
CA ASP A 423 -5.19 -13.18 0.06
C ASP A 423 -4.54 -14.31 0.88
N VAL A 424 -5.26 -15.41 1.03
CA VAL A 424 -4.74 -16.61 1.70
C VAL A 424 -4.12 -17.57 0.70
N GLN A 425 -4.67 -17.66 -0.51
CA GLN A 425 -4.22 -18.62 -1.54
C GLN A 425 -2.84 -18.23 -2.11
N GLY A 426 -2.56 -16.94 -2.29
CA GLY A 426 -1.25 -16.43 -2.69
C GLY A 426 -0.20 -16.46 -1.58
N SER A 427 -0.59 -16.79 -0.35
CA SER A 427 0.25 -16.68 0.85
C SER A 427 0.59 -18.03 1.48
N ALA A 428 0.96 -19.04 0.67
CA ALA A 428 1.36 -20.37 1.17
C ALA A 428 2.45 -20.30 2.26
N ARG A 429 3.38 -19.33 2.16
CA ARG A 429 4.42 -19.07 3.18
C ARG A 429 3.81 -18.63 4.51
N LEU A 430 2.75 -17.82 4.50
CA LEU A 430 2.04 -17.40 5.71
C LEU A 430 1.35 -18.60 6.38
N CYS A 431 0.64 -19.42 5.61
CA CYS A 431 -0.06 -20.60 6.12
C CYS A 431 0.92 -21.59 6.75
N LEU A 432 1.98 -21.95 6.03
CA LEU A 432 3.00 -22.90 6.52
C LEU A 432 3.75 -22.30 7.72
N GLY A 433 4.13 -21.04 7.65
CA GLY A 433 4.78 -20.29 8.75
C GLY A 433 3.93 -20.29 10.01
N THR A 434 2.61 -20.08 9.90
CA THR A 434 1.68 -20.11 11.03
C THR A 434 1.59 -21.51 11.65
N VAL A 435 1.48 -22.55 10.84
CA VAL A 435 1.46 -23.95 11.34
C VAL A 435 2.75 -24.27 12.08
N LEU A 436 3.90 -23.94 11.51
CA LEU A 436 5.20 -24.18 12.14
C LEU A 436 5.37 -23.37 13.44
N ALA A 437 5.03 -22.09 13.42
CA ALA A 437 5.13 -21.21 14.58
C ALA A 437 4.24 -21.67 15.74
N MET A 438 2.95 -21.97 15.47
CA MET A 438 2.01 -22.42 16.50
C MET A 438 2.41 -23.80 17.07
N THR A 439 2.90 -24.72 16.23
CA THR A 439 3.42 -26.00 16.67
C THR A 439 4.66 -25.82 17.57
N LEU A 440 5.58 -24.94 17.18
CA LEU A 440 6.77 -24.64 17.97
C LEU A 440 6.41 -24.02 19.32
N ILE A 441 5.48 -23.05 19.34
CA ILE A 441 4.98 -22.44 20.58
C ILE A 441 4.35 -23.50 21.47
N ALA A 442 3.56 -24.43 20.94
CA ALA A 442 2.97 -25.50 21.70
C ALA A 442 4.02 -26.45 22.30
N CYS A 443 5.07 -26.79 21.56
CA CYS A 443 6.19 -27.58 22.06
C CYS A 443 6.94 -26.85 23.19
N ILE A 444 7.24 -25.56 23.02
CA ILE A 444 7.91 -24.73 24.03
C ILE A 444 7.06 -24.62 25.29
N SER A 445 5.76 -24.33 25.14
CA SER A 445 4.81 -24.24 26.26
C SER A 445 4.70 -25.51 27.08
N SER A 446 4.77 -26.67 26.39
CA SER A 446 4.69 -27.97 27.03
C SER A 446 5.97 -28.36 27.76
N TRP A 447 7.11 -27.74 27.44
CA TRP A 447 8.41 -28.14 27.94
C TRP A 447 8.58 -27.93 29.44
N TRP A 448 8.09 -26.81 29.98
CA TRP A 448 8.20 -26.53 31.41
C TRP A 448 7.34 -27.44 32.29
N PRO A 449 6.01 -27.64 32.02
CA PRO A 449 5.21 -28.64 32.73
C PRO A 449 5.75 -30.05 32.58
N ALA A 450 6.22 -30.45 31.41
CA ALA A 450 6.81 -31.75 31.15
C ALA A 450 8.10 -32.00 31.95
N ARG A 451 8.91 -30.93 32.15
CA ARG A 451 10.11 -31.02 33.01
C ARG A 451 9.73 -31.19 34.46
N ARG A 452 8.68 -30.53 34.94
CA ARG A 452 8.17 -30.68 36.31
C ARG A 452 7.64 -32.11 36.52
N ALA A 453 6.85 -32.63 35.58
CA ALA A 453 6.35 -34.02 35.61
C ALA A 453 7.47 -35.05 35.69
N ALA A 454 8.53 -34.87 34.88
CA ALA A 454 9.68 -35.80 34.89
C ALA A 454 10.52 -35.77 36.17
N ARG A 455 10.36 -34.77 37.07
CA ARG A 455 11.07 -34.60 38.33
C ARG A 455 10.27 -35.03 39.58
N LEU A 456 8.99 -35.44 39.41
CA LEU A 456 8.16 -35.90 40.52
C LEU A 456 8.87 -37.05 41.27
N GLU A 457 8.85 -37.04 42.61
CA GLU A 457 9.37 -38.12 43.43
C GLU A 457 8.44 -39.35 43.36
N ILE A 458 9.03 -40.53 43.20
CA ILE A 458 8.27 -41.80 42.98
C ILE A 458 7.37 -42.08 44.19
N VAL A 459 7.88 -41.84 45.41
CA VAL A 459 7.14 -42.08 46.66
C VAL A 459 5.94 -41.16 46.80
N GLU A 460 6.10 -39.86 46.49
CA GLU A 460 5.04 -38.89 46.55
C GLU A 460 3.97 -39.11 45.45
N ALA A 461 4.40 -39.49 44.26
CA ALA A 461 3.51 -39.80 43.12
C ALA A 461 2.65 -41.07 43.36
N LEU A 462 3.14 -42.07 44.13
CA LEU A 462 2.39 -43.28 44.47
C LEU A 462 1.45 -43.09 45.70
N ARG A 463 1.70 -42.07 46.55
CA ARG A 463 0.82 -41.74 47.69
C ARG A 463 -0.46 -40.97 47.24
N HIS A 464 -0.45 -40.37 46.10
CA HIS A 464 -1.59 -39.68 45.49
C HIS A 464 -2.38 -40.52 44.48
N ALA A 465 -2.06 -41.78 44.34
CA ALA A 465 -2.82 -42.76 43.56
C ALA A 465 -3.75 -43.53 44.54
#